data_06be022fa99efcd8195c17cad8aee065
#
_entry.id   06be022fa99efcd8195c17cad8aee065
#
_cell.length_a   1.000
_cell.length_b   1.000
_cell.length_c   1.000
_cell.angle_alpha   90.00
_cell.angle_beta   90.00
_cell.angle_gamma   90.00
#
_symmetry.space_group_name_H-M   'P 1'
#
loop_
_entity.id
_entity.type
_entity.pdbx_description
1 polymer ?
#
loop_
_entity_poly.entity_id
_entity_poly.type
_entity_poly.pdbx_seq_one_letter_code
_entity_poly.pdbx_strand_id
1 'polypeptide(L)'
;MTTSSHRFLQRSVLLNALFTLEGGSMFLLDIVLAAALGVGARSDTLYAAWSLPLMIGRGAFQSLTHSLIGLFAEAEDDRVAYSQSITVIGVLSLATAALMSLTSRWWFPISVPGADAATQLAGVPLAAILAWLIALLALAETQRAIFYRLERVTFPSLIRVLGVVAAMALILLAARRQDLTLAAYGLVLGGLVEMLLGFAGLLWLGVRPRLAWPPLVTLRRMGRVVGLPLVGQGILIGGGTAERALASLLGPGTVTAVTYANRIFQMLERFIFRGFVVATIQNYTAGLESRWRRDMRLLVLIAVPMFVVFAILPASLITIVFQRGRFTAESTDLVALALRAYAPAILLVALNRIPYALAFARSKGRELMIFSLIFSVTLIGSEGLLIALGMRVSAFGLAYLIAATLGTAWLFARVVNELDMPRWSVDEVARLAAVVLVALGGTALVTYAVGRLNVGPTAQAWITLLAGGSSSVALTIAAAWALHLPEIAQVSRLLRRAEL
;
A
#
# COMPACT_ATOMS: atom_id res chain seq x y z
N MET A 1 23.12 -23.88 14.42
CA MET A 1 22.76 -22.84 13.43
C MET A 1 24.05 -22.17 12.97
N THR A 2 24.39 -22.24 11.70
CA THR A 2 25.65 -21.70 11.17
C THR A 2 25.63 -20.16 11.21
N THR A 3 26.78 -19.53 11.34
CA THR A 3 26.98 -18.06 11.37
C THR A 3 26.33 -17.33 10.19
N SER A 4 26.07 -18.01 9.09
CA SER A 4 25.39 -17.48 7.90
C SER A 4 23.88 -17.30 8.12
N SER A 5 23.21 -18.20 8.83
CA SER A 5 21.76 -18.10 9.10
C SER A 5 21.44 -16.98 10.09
N HIS A 6 22.33 -16.70 11.05
CA HIS A 6 22.17 -15.61 12.01
C HIS A 6 22.32 -14.24 11.35
N ARG A 7 23.28 -14.07 10.44
CA ARG A 7 23.45 -12.83 9.66
C ARG A 7 22.28 -12.58 8.70
N PHE A 8 21.75 -13.63 8.09
CA PHE A 8 20.56 -13.52 7.24
C PHE A 8 19.32 -13.07 8.02
N LEU A 9 19.08 -13.64 9.20
CA LEU A 9 17.98 -13.25 10.07
C LEU A 9 18.09 -11.78 10.52
N GLN A 10 19.28 -11.36 10.97
CA GLN A 10 19.53 -9.96 11.36
C GLN A 10 19.30 -8.97 10.21
N ARG A 11 19.78 -9.28 8.99
CA ARG A 11 19.53 -8.45 7.79
C ARG A 11 18.04 -8.39 7.45
N SER A 12 17.31 -9.49 7.56
CA SER A 12 15.87 -9.54 7.27
C SER A 12 15.06 -8.72 8.28
N VAL A 13 15.39 -8.80 9.57
CA VAL A 13 14.76 -8.00 10.63
C VAL A 13 15.04 -6.51 10.41
N LEU A 14 16.28 -6.14 10.12
CA LEU A 14 16.65 -4.76 9.81
C LEU A 14 15.88 -4.21 8.60
N LEU A 15 15.81 -4.97 7.50
CA LEU A 15 15.06 -4.57 6.31
C LEU A 15 13.58 -4.37 6.62
N ASN A 16 12.97 -5.26 7.38
CA ASN A 16 11.57 -5.11 7.77
C ASN A 16 11.34 -3.88 8.66
N ALA A 17 12.24 -3.60 9.61
CA ALA A 17 12.19 -2.40 10.43
C ALA A 17 12.32 -1.11 9.59
N LEU A 18 13.22 -1.09 8.62
CA LEU A 18 13.40 0.04 7.71
C LEU A 18 12.18 0.27 6.81
N PHE A 19 11.60 -0.79 6.24
CA PHE A 19 10.37 -0.67 5.45
C PHE A 19 9.17 -0.22 6.30
N THR A 20 9.12 -0.62 7.57
CA THR A 20 8.12 -0.15 8.52
C THR A 20 8.31 1.34 8.81
N LEU A 21 9.54 1.78 9.00
CA LEU A 21 9.88 3.20 9.20
C LEU A 21 9.52 4.05 7.98
N GLU A 22 9.83 3.60 6.78
CA GLU A 22 9.42 4.27 5.53
C GLU A 22 7.90 4.36 5.41
N GLY A 23 7.19 3.25 5.61
CA GLY A 23 5.72 3.21 5.57
C GLY A 23 5.09 4.10 6.64
N GLY A 24 5.63 4.06 7.85
CA GLY A 24 5.20 4.91 8.98
C GLY A 24 5.40 6.40 8.71
N SER A 25 6.53 6.80 8.13
CA SER A 25 6.78 8.20 7.78
C SER A 25 5.80 8.72 6.72
N MET A 26 5.50 7.93 5.70
CA MET A 26 4.48 8.28 4.70
C MET A 26 3.07 8.39 5.31
N PHE A 27 2.76 7.51 6.26
CA PHE A 27 1.49 7.57 6.97
C PHE A 27 1.39 8.80 7.89
N LEU A 28 2.49 9.19 8.54
CA LEU A 28 2.57 10.45 9.29
C LEU A 28 2.36 11.67 8.37
N LEU A 29 2.87 11.65 7.14
CA LEU A 29 2.59 12.69 6.16
C LEU A 29 1.08 12.78 5.85
N ASP A 30 0.39 11.65 5.69
CA ASP A 30 -1.06 11.63 5.48
C ASP A 30 -1.81 12.21 6.71
N ILE A 31 -1.36 11.92 7.94
CA ILE A 31 -1.92 12.50 9.17
C ILE A 31 -1.73 14.04 9.19
N VAL A 32 -0.54 14.52 8.82
CA VAL A 32 -0.25 15.97 8.75
C VAL A 32 -1.12 16.64 7.68
N LEU A 33 -1.27 16.02 6.50
CA LEU A 33 -2.15 16.51 5.44
C LEU A 33 -3.62 16.53 5.89
N ALA A 34 -4.07 15.50 6.56
CA ALA A 34 -5.42 15.42 7.11
C ALA A 34 -5.69 16.52 8.13
N ALA A 35 -4.75 16.76 9.05
CA ALA A 35 -4.86 17.84 10.03
C ALA A 35 -4.81 19.23 9.38
N ALA A 36 -4.03 19.39 8.31
CA ALA A 36 -3.83 20.66 7.60
C ALA A 36 -5.02 21.03 6.69
N LEU A 37 -5.58 20.08 5.98
CA LEU A 37 -6.54 20.31 4.89
C LEU A 37 -7.95 19.77 5.21
N GLY A 38 -8.07 18.81 6.11
CA GLY A 38 -9.32 18.09 6.36
C GLY A 38 -9.72 17.18 5.19
N VAL A 39 -11.04 16.94 5.05
CA VAL A 39 -11.65 16.19 3.95
C VAL A 39 -12.62 17.13 3.22
N GLY A 40 -12.37 17.42 1.94
CA GLY A 40 -13.16 18.34 1.15
C GLY A 40 -12.52 18.68 -0.20
N ALA A 41 -13.08 19.64 -0.94
CA ALA A 41 -12.61 19.99 -2.28
C ALA A 41 -11.11 20.33 -2.34
N ARG A 42 -10.58 21.02 -1.32
CA ARG A 42 -9.16 21.42 -1.29
C ARG A 42 -8.22 20.21 -1.16
N SER A 43 -8.52 19.29 -0.27
CA SER A 43 -7.74 18.05 -0.11
C SER A 43 -7.90 17.15 -1.33
N ASP A 44 -9.10 17.04 -1.90
CA ASP A 44 -9.35 16.29 -3.13
C ASP A 44 -8.50 16.80 -4.29
N THR A 45 -8.45 18.13 -4.47
CA THR A 45 -7.61 18.79 -5.49
C THR A 45 -6.14 18.43 -5.33
N LEU A 46 -5.60 18.51 -4.11
CA LEU A 46 -4.19 18.19 -3.86
C LEU A 46 -3.91 16.69 -4.09
N TYR A 47 -4.76 15.80 -3.56
CA TYR A 47 -4.58 14.36 -3.73
C TYR A 47 -4.72 13.92 -5.18
N ALA A 48 -5.66 14.49 -5.93
CA ALA A 48 -5.82 14.22 -7.35
C ALA A 48 -4.60 14.68 -8.16
N ALA A 49 -4.12 15.91 -7.89
CA ALA A 49 -2.95 16.45 -8.57
C ALA A 49 -1.65 15.68 -8.22
N TRP A 50 -1.52 15.20 -6.98
CA TRP A 50 -0.33 14.50 -6.50
C TRP A 50 -0.27 13.04 -6.93
N SER A 51 -1.41 12.37 -6.99
CA SER A 51 -1.46 10.92 -7.07
C SER A 51 -0.87 10.34 -8.35
N LEU A 52 -1.20 10.89 -9.51
CA LEU A 52 -0.68 10.39 -10.79
C LEU A 52 0.85 10.60 -10.91
N PRO A 53 1.41 11.80 -10.61
CA PRO A 53 2.86 11.98 -10.54
C PRO A 53 3.56 11.04 -9.54
N LEU A 54 2.96 10.82 -8.36
CA LEU A 54 3.50 9.90 -7.36
C LEU A 54 3.51 8.45 -7.85
N MET A 55 2.42 8.00 -8.48
CA MET A 55 2.31 6.63 -9.00
C MET A 55 3.28 6.39 -10.15
N ILE A 56 3.49 7.36 -11.03
CA ILE A 56 4.49 7.26 -12.10
C ILE A 56 5.89 7.31 -11.49
N GLY A 57 6.22 8.35 -10.73
CA GLY A 57 7.58 8.59 -10.23
C GLY A 57 8.06 7.53 -9.23
N ARG A 58 7.18 7.05 -8.37
CA ARG A 58 7.53 6.03 -7.36
C ARG A 58 7.01 4.63 -7.73
N GLY A 59 5.75 4.49 -8.08
CA GLY A 59 5.15 3.19 -8.35
C GLY A 59 5.78 2.48 -9.54
N ALA A 60 5.88 3.16 -10.70
CA ALA A 60 6.50 2.58 -11.87
C ALA A 60 8.01 2.34 -11.66
N PHE A 61 8.74 3.32 -11.13
CA PHE A 61 10.19 3.22 -10.96
C PHE A 61 10.62 2.34 -9.78
N GLN A 62 9.80 2.14 -8.75
CA GLN A 62 10.09 1.18 -7.69
C GLN A 62 10.12 -0.27 -8.22
N SER A 63 9.27 -0.61 -9.17
CA SER A 63 9.32 -1.93 -9.82
C SER A 63 10.61 -2.14 -10.62
N LEU A 64 11.19 -1.05 -11.15
CA LEU A 64 12.45 -1.10 -11.86
C LEU A 64 13.66 -1.30 -10.96
N THR A 65 13.59 -0.94 -9.67
CA THR A 65 14.69 -1.12 -8.74
C THR A 65 15.22 -2.56 -8.75
N HIS A 66 14.31 -3.55 -8.73
CA HIS A 66 14.69 -4.96 -8.77
C HIS A 66 15.32 -5.36 -10.12
N SER A 67 14.76 -4.85 -11.22
CA SER A 67 15.29 -5.09 -12.58
C SER A 67 16.67 -4.46 -12.76
N LEU A 68 16.90 -3.27 -12.20
CA LEU A 68 18.20 -2.59 -12.24
C LEU A 68 19.27 -3.31 -11.41
N ILE A 69 18.92 -3.87 -10.25
CA ILE A 69 19.84 -4.69 -9.44
C ILE A 69 20.34 -5.89 -10.25
N GLY A 70 19.43 -6.57 -10.99
CA GLY A 70 19.81 -7.66 -11.90
C GLY A 70 20.72 -7.18 -13.02
N LEU A 71 20.40 -6.04 -13.65
CA LEU A 71 21.21 -5.43 -14.71
C LEU A 71 22.64 -5.08 -14.22
N PHE A 72 22.75 -4.53 -13.00
CA PHE A 72 24.03 -4.19 -12.38
C PHE A 72 24.84 -5.46 -12.03
N ALA A 73 24.18 -6.54 -11.62
CA ALA A 73 24.86 -7.80 -11.31
C ALA A 73 25.53 -8.46 -12.54
N GLU A 74 25.00 -8.19 -13.75
CA GLU A 74 25.51 -8.73 -15.01
C GLU A 74 26.45 -7.76 -15.76
N ALA A 75 26.68 -6.55 -15.21
CA ALA A 75 27.55 -5.55 -15.83
C ALA A 75 29.02 -5.88 -15.56
N GLU A 76 29.90 -5.68 -16.56
CA GLU A 76 31.34 -5.81 -16.42
C GLU A 76 31.93 -4.69 -15.55
N ASP A 77 31.37 -3.48 -15.63
CA ASP A 77 31.74 -2.32 -14.83
C ASP A 77 30.47 -1.69 -14.23
N ASP A 78 30.30 -1.88 -12.94
CA ASP A 78 29.21 -1.33 -12.14
C ASP A 78 29.10 0.20 -12.26
N ARG A 79 30.22 0.93 -12.32
CA ARG A 79 30.23 2.41 -12.38
C ARG A 79 29.71 2.93 -13.72
N VAL A 80 30.03 2.23 -14.81
CA VAL A 80 29.50 2.56 -16.13
C VAL A 80 28.00 2.27 -16.18
N ALA A 81 27.57 1.10 -15.68
CA ALA A 81 26.17 0.73 -15.63
C ALA A 81 25.32 1.70 -14.80
N TYR A 82 25.83 2.15 -13.63
CA TYR A 82 25.19 3.18 -12.81
C TYR A 82 25.03 4.51 -13.56
N SER A 83 26.09 4.97 -14.20
CA SER A 83 26.10 6.22 -14.96
C SER A 83 25.10 6.18 -16.12
N GLN A 84 25.08 5.09 -16.88
CA GLN A 84 24.15 4.87 -17.98
C GLN A 84 22.70 4.83 -17.50
N SER A 85 22.42 4.12 -16.40
CA SER A 85 21.06 4.01 -15.85
C SER A 85 20.56 5.36 -15.34
N ILE A 86 21.36 6.11 -14.60
CA ILE A 86 21.01 7.46 -14.13
C ILE A 86 20.76 8.40 -15.31
N THR A 87 21.59 8.32 -16.38
CA THR A 87 21.43 9.16 -17.58
C THR A 87 20.13 8.85 -18.31
N VAL A 88 19.86 7.59 -18.63
CA VAL A 88 18.65 7.19 -19.37
C VAL A 88 17.38 7.47 -18.56
N ILE A 89 17.34 7.03 -17.30
CA ILE A 89 16.16 7.24 -16.44
C ILE A 89 15.98 8.73 -16.15
N GLY A 90 17.06 9.47 -15.93
CA GLY A 90 17.02 10.91 -15.71
C GLY A 90 16.42 11.64 -16.92
N VAL A 91 16.88 11.36 -18.13
CA VAL A 91 16.35 11.99 -19.36
C VAL A 91 14.88 11.61 -19.57
N LEU A 92 14.54 10.33 -19.46
CA LEU A 92 13.16 9.87 -19.66
C LEU A 92 12.21 10.45 -18.60
N SER A 93 12.59 10.45 -17.33
CA SER A 93 11.75 10.96 -16.25
C SER A 93 11.62 12.49 -16.29
N LEU A 94 12.68 13.23 -16.66
CA LEU A 94 12.62 14.67 -16.89
C LEU A 94 11.70 15.01 -18.07
N ALA A 95 11.82 14.29 -19.18
CA ALA A 95 10.94 14.47 -20.34
C ALA A 95 9.48 14.17 -19.99
N THR A 96 9.23 13.09 -19.20
CA THR A 96 7.90 12.74 -18.74
C THR A 96 7.35 13.80 -17.77
N ALA A 97 8.15 14.29 -16.83
CA ALA A 97 7.77 15.34 -15.90
C ALA A 97 7.42 16.64 -16.65
N ALA A 98 8.25 17.06 -17.61
CA ALA A 98 8.01 18.23 -18.42
C ALA A 98 6.73 18.07 -19.27
N LEU A 99 6.54 16.91 -19.91
CA LEU A 99 5.33 16.63 -20.68
C LEU A 99 4.09 16.67 -19.78
N MET A 100 4.10 16.01 -18.63
CA MET A 100 2.99 16.01 -17.69
C MET A 100 2.73 17.41 -17.11
N SER A 101 3.76 18.20 -16.84
CA SER A 101 3.63 19.58 -16.39
C SER A 101 2.96 20.46 -17.46
N LEU A 102 3.44 20.41 -18.71
CA LEU A 102 2.92 21.18 -19.84
C LEU A 102 1.49 20.77 -20.23
N THR A 103 1.17 19.48 -20.06
CA THR A 103 -0.14 18.93 -20.42
C THR A 103 -1.11 18.86 -19.23
N SER A 104 -0.77 19.45 -18.07
CA SER A 104 -1.57 19.40 -16.84
C SER A 104 -3.01 19.87 -17.03
N ARG A 105 -3.24 20.88 -17.88
CA ARG A 105 -4.57 21.40 -18.24
C ARG A 105 -5.49 20.37 -18.93
N TRP A 106 -4.93 19.32 -19.50
CA TRP A 106 -5.71 18.28 -20.18
C TRP A 106 -5.94 17.05 -19.30
N TRP A 107 -4.89 16.54 -18.63
CA TRP A 107 -5.01 15.31 -17.87
C TRP A 107 -5.63 15.51 -16.48
N PHE A 108 -5.41 16.68 -15.85
CA PHE A 108 -5.93 16.90 -14.50
C PHE A 108 -7.47 16.91 -14.45
N PRO A 109 -8.20 17.65 -15.33
CA PRO A 109 -9.66 17.58 -15.38
C PRO A 109 -10.21 16.18 -15.63
N ILE A 110 -9.48 15.37 -16.45
CA ILE A 110 -9.86 13.97 -16.71
C ILE A 110 -9.71 13.12 -15.44
N SER A 111 -8.77 13.44 -14.57
CA SER A 111 -8.57 12.72 -13.32
C SER A 111 -9.62 13.04 -12.23
N VAL A 112 -10.36 14.14 -12.37
CA VAL A 112 -11.42 14.58 -11.46
C VAL A 112 -12.63 15.16 -12.22
N PRO A 113 -13.30 14.36 -13.04
CA PRO A 113 -14.38 14.84 -13.90
C PRO A 113 -15.61 15.37 -13.12
N GLY A 114 -15.79 14.94 -11.87
CA GLY A 114 -16.88 15.38 -11.00
C GLY A 114 -16.60 16.67 -10.22
N ALA A 115 -15.39 17.22 -10.29
CA ALA A 115 -15.09 18.48 -9.66
C ALA A 115 -15.67 19.66 -10.46
N ASP A 116 -16.08 20.72 -9.78
CA ASP A 116 -16.52 21.95 -10.43
C ASP A 116 -15.38 22.64 -11.21
N ALA A 117 -15.74 23.51 -12.15
CA ALA A 117 -14.77 24.18 -13.02
C ALA A 117 -13.75 25.01 -12.24
N ALA A 118 -14.13 25.64 -11.13
CA ALA A 118 -13.23 26.40 -10.28
C ALA A 118 -12.20 25.50 -9.61
N THR A 119 -12.60 24.37 -9.07
CA THR A 119 -11.73 23.33 -8.49
C THR A 119 -10.78 22.75 -9.52
N GLN A 120 -11.29 22.46 -10.75
CA GLN A 120 -10.45 21.97 -11.84
C GLN A 120 -9.40 23.02 -12.25
N LEU A 121 -9.76 24.27 -12.41
CA LEU A 121 -8.83 25.36 -12.72
C LEU A 121 -7.78 25.56 -11.63
N ALA A 122 -8.18 25.52 -10.36
CA ALA A 122 -7.25 25.64 -9.22
C ALA A 122 -6.27 24.46 -9.13
N GLY A 123 -6.66 23.28 -9.59
CA GLY A 123 -5.83 22.08 -9.55
C GLY A 123 -4.76 22.00 -10.66
N VAL A 124 -4.98 22.66 -11.81
CA VAL A 124 -4.03 22.62 -12.95
C VAL A 124 -2.61 23.10 -12.56
N PRO A 125 -2.41 24.27 -11.90
CA PRO A 125 -1.08 24.68 -11.48
C PRO A 125 -0.47 23.74 -10.43
N LEU A 126 -1.26 23.17 -9.53
CA LEU A 126 -0.78 22.17 -8.56
C LEU A 126 -0.29 20.91 -9.30
N ALA A 127 -1.05 20.44 -10.27
CA ALA A 127 -0.69 19.30 -11.10
C ALA A 127 0.60 19.54 -11.90
N ALA A 128 0.79 20.75 -12.44
CA ALA A 128 2.01 21.15 -13.14
C ALA A 128 3.25 21.14 -12.22
N ILE A 129 3.11 21.66 -10.97
CA ILE A 129 4.18 21.65 -9.97
C ILE A 129 4.50 20.20 -9.56
N LEU A 130 3.48 19.41 -9.23
CA LEU A 130 3.64 18.06 -8.73
C LEU A 130 4.13 17.07 -9.78
N ALA A 131 3.97 17.37 -11.07
CA ALA A 131 4.53 16.56 -12.17
C ALA A 131 6.06 16.39 -12.05
N TRP A 132 6.77 17.36 -11.48
CA TRP A 132 8.22 17.28 -11.28
C TRP A 132 8.63 16.20 -10.28
N LEU A 133 7.73 15.72 -9.45
CA LEU A 133 7.97 14.55 -8.59
C LEU A 133 8.32 13.31 -9.41
N ILE A 134 7.86 13.20 -10.65
CA ILE A 134 8.18 12.06 -11.53
C ILE A 134 9.70 11.93 -11.69
N ALA A 135 10.37 13.03 -12.04
CA ALA A 135 11.82 13.02 -12.23
C ALA A 135 12.59 12.82 -10.93
N LEU A 136 12.19 13.54 -9.86
CA LEU A 136 12.85 13.47 -8.56
C LEU A 136 12.78 12.07 -7.96
N LEU A 137 11.60 11.46 -7.97
CA LEU A 137 11.39 10.14 -7.39
C LEU A 137 11.97 9.01 -8.25
N ALA A 138 11.92 9.13 -9.59
CA ALA A 138 12.54 8.17 -10.49
C ALA A 138 14.06 8.10 -10.29
N LEU A 139 14.71 9.26 -10.15
CA LEU A 139 16.15 9.32 -9.83
C LEU A 139 16.44 8.77 -8.45
N ALA A 140 15.62 9.08 -7.44
CA ALA A 140 15.77 8.52 -6.09
C ALA A 140 15.64 6.99 -6.07
N GLU A 141 14.68 6.41 -6.82
CA GLU A 141 14.55 4.95 -6.94
C GLU A 141 15.72 4.30 -7.70
N THR A 142 16.29 4.99 -8.69
CA THR A 142 17.51 4.52 -9.39
C THR A 142 18.71 4.49 -8.43
N GLN A 143 18.89 5.55 -7.64
CA GLN A 143 19.92 5.60 -6.58
C GLN A 143 19.71 4.49 -5.55
N ARG A 144 18.46 4.19 -5.18
CA ARG A 144 18.11 3.09 -4.27
C ARG A 144 18.62 1.74 -4.80
N ALA A 145 18.46 1.47 -6.11
CA ALA A 145 18.99 0.26 -6.73
C ALA A 145 20.52 0.15 -6.59
N ILE A 146 21.21 1.28 -6.76
CA ILE A 146 22.69 1.35 -6.59
C ILE A 146 23.06 1.09 -5.13
N PHE A 147 22.39 1.72 -4.15
CA PHE A 147 22.64 1.46 -2.73
C PHE A 147 22.41 -0.01 -2.37
N TYR A 148 21.36 -0.64 -2.91
CA TYR A 148 21.10 -2.06 -2.66
C TYR A 148 22.19 -2.94 -3.27
N ARG A 149 22.70 -2.62 -4.47
CA ARG A 149 23.83 -3.30 -5.08
C ARG A 149 25.12 -3.17 -4.26
N LEU A 150 25.32 -2.01 -3.61
CA LEU A 150 26.44 -1.74 -2.72
C LEU A 150 26.23 -2.31 -1.30
N GLU A 151 25.17 -3.09 -1.06
CA GLU A 151 24.77 -3.63 0.26
C GLU A 151 24.49 -2.56 1.34
N ARG A 152 24.23 -1.33 0.96
CA ARG A 152 23.94 -0.18 1.84
C ARG A 152 22.44 0.08 1.99
N VAL A 153 21.70 -0.92 2.46
CA VAL A 153 20.23 -0.92 2.49
C VAL A 153 19.59 0.11 3.43
N THR A 154 20.31 0.57 4.44
CA THR A 154 19.85 1.59 5.41
C THR A 154 19.77 2.99 4.82
N PHE A 155 20.72 3.34 3.94
CA PHE A 155 20.82 4.70 3.38
C PHE A 155 19.53 5.15 2.68
N PRO A 156 19.00 4.43 1.69
CA PRO A 156 17.81 4.89 0.96
C PRO A 156 16.57 5.01 1.85
N SER A 157 16.46 4.18 2.89
CA SER A 157 15.34 4.26 3.83
C SER A 157 15.40 5.51 4.69
N LEU A 158 16.57 5.84 5.25
CA LEU A 158 16.76 7.07 6.04
C LEU A 158 16.61 8.32 5.18
N ILE A 159 17.17 8.33 3.98
CA ILE A 159 17.06 9.44 3.02
C ILE A 159 15.57 9.73 2.71
N ARG A 160 14.78 8.68 2.48
CA ARG A 160 13.33 8.84 2.26
C ARG A 160 12.62 9.45 3.46
N VAL A 161 12.93 9.00 4.67
CA VAL A 161 12.34 9.57 5.90
C VAL A 161 12.68 11.06 6.01
N LEU A 162 13.92 11.44 5.74
CA LEU A 162 14.33 12.86 5.75
C LEU A 162 13.60 13.69 4.69
N GLY A 163 13.39 13.13 3.49
CA GLY A 163 12.57 13.76 2.46
C GLY A 163 11.12 13.99 2.93
N VAL A 164 10.52 12.98 3.56
CA VAL A 164 9.16 13.11 4.12
C VAL A 164 9.10 14.15 5.24
N VAL A 165 10.09 14.22 6.11
CA VAL A 165 10.18 15.25 7.17
C VAL A 165 10.28 16.64 6.57
N ALA A 166 11.08 16.82 5.52
CA ALA A 166 11.19 18.11 4.80
C ALA A 166 9.85 18.51 4.17
N ALA A 167 9.12 17.55 3.56
CA ALA A 167 7.78 17.79 3.05
C ALA A 167 6.81 18.22 4.15
N MET A 168 6.78 17.51 5.28
CA MET A 168 5.91 17.84 6.41
C MET A 168 6.16 19.23 6.97
N ALA A 169 7.42 19.67 7.08
CA ALA A 169 7.77 20.99 7.59
C ALA A 169 7.14 22.11 6.75
N LEU A 170 7.22 22.00 5.41
CA LEU A 170 6.64 23.00 4.52
C LEU A 170 5.10 22.89 4.43
N ILE A 171 4.53 21.70 4.55
CA ILE A 171 3.09 21.47 4.59
C ILE A 171 2.48 22.09 5.87
N LEU A 172 3.15 22.00 7.02
CA LEU A 172 2.70 22.64 8.25
C LEU A 172 2.70 24.18 8.12
N LEU A 173 3.69 24.75 7.40
CA LEU A 173 3.70 26.17 7.08
C LEU A 173 2.56 26.53 6.10
N ALA A 174 2.33 25.71 5.09
CA ALA A 174 1.23 25.83 4.14
C ALA A 174 -0.15 25.81 4.85
N ALA A 175 -0.29 24.94 5.85
CA ALA A 175 -1.51 24.86 6.67
C ALA A 175 -1.80 26.17 7.41
N ARG A 176 -0.76 26.82 7.97
CA ARG A 176 -0.91 28.14 8.64
C ARG A 176 -1.30 29.26 7.67
N ARG A 177 -0.76 29.22 6.45
CA ARG A 177 -1.02 30.24 5.40
C ARG A 177 -2.25 29.92 4.54
N GLN A 178 -2.84 28.75 4.70
CA GLN A 178 -3.97 28.29 3.89
C GLN A 178 -3.64 28.21 2.39
N ASP A 179 -2.39 27.90 2.05
CA ASP A 179 -1.87 27.91 0.68
C ASP A 179 -1.62 26.49 0.18
N LEU A 180 -2.45 26.01 -0.76
CA LEU A 180 -2.29 24.70 -1.39
C LEU A 180 -1.04 24.62 -2.29
N THR A 181 -0.67 25.74 -2.90
CA THR A 181 0.52 25.81 -3.75
C THR A 181 1.77 25.57 -2.91
N LEU A 182 1.83 26.15 -1.72
CA LEU A 182 2.91 25.90 -0.77
C LEU A 182 2.94 24.44 -0.29
N ALA A 183 1.77 23.80 -0.14
CA ALA A 183 1.72 22.37 0.18
C ALA A 183 2.26 21.50 -0.98
N ALA A 184 1.94 21.84 -2.23
CA ALA A 184 2.49 21.17 -3.41
C ALA A 184 4.02 21.32 -3.49
N TYR A 185 4.54 22.52 -3.24
CA TYR A 185 6.00 22.73 -3.13
C TYR A 185 6.61 21.95 -1.99
N GLY A 186 5.89 21.76 -0.88
CA GLY A 186 6.33 20.90 0.22
C GLY A 186 6.57 19.46 -0.23
N LEU A 187 5.64 18.89 -1.00
CA LEU A 187 5.80 17.54 -1.56
C LEU A 187 6.97 17.46 -2.54
N VAL A 188 7.15 18.47 -3.41
CA VAL A 188 8.28 18.55 -4.35
C VAL A 188 9.60 18.69 -3.57
N LEU A 189 9.65 19.54 -2.52
CA LEU A 189 10.83 19.67 -1.66
C LEU A 189 11.22 18.33 -1.04
N GLY A 190 10.26 17.55 -0.57
CA GLY A 190 10.52 16.21 -0.05
C GLY A 190 11.20 15.30 -1.07
N GLY A 191 10.69 15.28 -2.31
CA GLY A 191 11.31 14.52 -3.41
C GLY A 191 12.70 15.06 -3.78
N LEU A 192 12.87 16.38 -3.77
CA LEU A 192 14.18 17.01 -4.04
C LEU A 192 15.21 16.66 -2.98
N VAL A 193 14.85 16.72 -1.70
CA VAL A 193 15.72 16.31 -0.57
C VAL A 193 16.08 14.83 -0.69
N GLU A 194 15.10 13.95 -0.99
CA GLU A 194 15.36 12.53 -1.20
C GLU A 194 16.39 12.31 -2.33
N MET A 195 16.22 12.96 -3.47
CA MET A 195 17.13 12.86 -4.60
C MET A 195 18.53 13.42 -4.30
N LEU A 196 18.62 14.62 -3.71
CA LEU A 196 19.90 15.28 -3.43
C LEU A 196 20.72 14.52 -2.37
N LEU A 197 20.08 14.08 -1.28
CA LEU A 197 20.73 13.26 -0.26
C LEU A 197 21.17 11.91 -0.83
N GLY A 198 20.41 11.35 -1.77
CA GLY A 198 20.80 10.15 -2.49
C GLY A 198 22.08 10.36 -3.29
N PHE A 199 22.17 11.43 -4.08
CA PHE A 199 23.42 11.76 -4.80
C PHE A 199 24.59 12.03 -3.85
N ALA A 200 24.37 12.81 -2.79
CA ALA A 200 25.40 13.08 -1.79
C ALA A 200 25.92 11.78 -1.15
N GLY A 201 25.03 10.86 -0.82
CA GLY A 201 25.38 9.53 -0.28
C GLY A 201 26.19 8.69 -1.28
N LEU A 202 25.84 8.70 -2.57
CA LEU A 202 26.60 8.00 -3.61
C LEU A 202 28.00 8.62 -3.76
N LEU A 203 28.12 9.94 -3.79
CA LEU A 203 29.39 10.65 -3.87
C LEU A 203 30.29 10.33 -2.65
N TRP A 204 29.69 10.27 -1.45
CA TRP A 204 30.39 9.89 -0.22
C TRP A 204 30.92 8.46 -0.27
N LEU A 205 30.21 7.53 -0.93
CA LEU A 205 30.64 6.16 -1.17
C LEU A 205 31.65 6.01 -2.33
N GLY A 206 32.10 7.14 -2.93
CA GLY A 206 33.04 7.13 -4.03
C GLY A 206 32.41 6.78 -5.39
N VAL A 207 31.08 6.67 -5.47
CA VAL A 207 30.36 6.51 -6.73
C VAL A 207 30.09 7.89 -7.31
N ARG A 208 30.75 8.18 -8.42
CA ARG A 208 30.63 9.46 -9.14
C ARG A 208 29.93 9.23 -10.47
N PRO A 209 28.58 9.31 -10.52
CA PRO A 209 27.86 9.14 -11.77
C PRO A 209 28.29 10.21 -12.79
N ARG A 210 28.52 9.79 -14.02
CA ARG A 210 28.82 10.67 -15.14
C ARG A 210 27.67 10.58 -16.16
N LEU A 211 27.47 11.61 -16.93
CA LEU A 211 26.56 11.52 -18.08
C LEU A 211 27.17 10.52 -19.07
N ALA A 212 26.55 9.37 -19.19
CA ALA A 212 27.01 8.29 -20.06
C ALA A 212 25.79 7.71 -20.80
N TRP A 213 25.77 7.87 -22.11
CA TRP A 213 24.72 7.28 -22.94
C TRP A 213 25.08 5.83 -23.26
N PRO A 214 24.20 4.86 -23.02
CA PRO A 214 24.51 3.46 -23.31
C PRO A 214 24.50 3.20 -24.82
N PRO A 215 25.31 2.22 -25.31
CA PRO A 215 25.18 1.71 -26.66
C PRO A 215 23.77 1.19 -26.94
N LEU A 216 23.35 1.18 -28.21
CA LEU A 216 22.01 0.75 -28.61
C LEU A 216 21.66 -0.67 -28.14
N VAL A 217 22.64 -1.57 -28.08
CA VAL A 217 22.48 -2.94 -27.58
C VAL A 217 22.10 -2.94 -26.10
N THR A 218 22.80 -2.16 -25.28
CA THR A 218 22.50 -1.98 -23.84
C THR A 218 21.14 -1.33 -23.64
N LEU A 219 20.82 -0.29 -24.45
CA LEU A 219 19.53 0.38 -24.39
C LEU A 219 18.36 -0.58 -24.72
N ARG A 220 18.52 -1.41 -25.76
CA ARG A 220 17.53 -2.46 -26.09
C ARG A 220 17.39 -3.50 -24.98
N ARG A 221 18.50 -3.87 -24.33
CA ARG A 221 18.50 -4.78 -23.17
C ARG A 221 17.76 -4.15 -21.98
N MET A 222 18.09 -2.92 -21.63
CA MET A 222 17.38 -2.15 -20.59
C MET A 222 15.89 -2.07 -20.91
N GLY A 223 15.51 -1.71 -22.14
CA GLY A 223 14.11 -1.65 -22.57
C GLY A 223 13.37 -2.98 -22.44
N ARG A 224 14.02 -4.11 -22.71
CA ARG A 224 13.43 -5.44 -22.57
C ARG A 224 13.24 -5.84 -21.09
N VAL A 225 14.22 -5.57 -20.24
CA VAL A 225 14.21 -5.91 -18.82
C VAL A 225 13.23 -5.01 -18.05
N VAL A 226 13.16 -3.74 -18.44
CA VAL A 226 12.38 -2.68 -17.78
C VAL A 226 10.97 -2.56 -18.36
N GLY A 227 10.79 -2.81 -19.66
CA GLY A 227 9.56 -2.49 -20.39
C GLY A 227 8.34 -3.27 -19.90
N LEU A 228 8.46 -4.59 -19.72
CA LEU A 228 7.33 -5.42 -19.29
C LEU A 228 6.84 -5.08 -17.87
N PRO A 229 7.71 -4.89 -16.87
CA PRO A 229 7.31 -4.35 -15.56
C PRO A 229 6.64 -2.97 -15.64
N LEU A 230 7.10 -2.08 -16.53
CA LEU A 230 6.48 -0.77 -16.72
C LEU A 230 5.05 -0.86 -17.27
N VAL A 231 4.80 -1.76 -18.23
CA VAL A 231 3.43 -1.98 -18.74
C VAL A 231 2.50 -2.47 -17.64
N GLY A 232 2.94 -3.43 -16.82
CA GLY A 232 2.17 -3.92 -15.67
C GLY A 232 1.86 -2.79 -14.68
N GLN A 233 2.82 -1.93 -14.38
CA GLN A 233 2.60 -0.77 -13.53
C GLN A 233 1.69 0.28 -14.19
N GLY A 234 1.76 0.45 -15.50
CA GLY A 234 0.86 1.31 -16.25
C GLY A 234 -0.62 0.94 -16.06
N ILE A 235 -0.93 -0.36 -16.06
CA ILE A 235 -2.29 -0.87 -15.80
C ILE A 235 -2.74 -0.50 -14.38
N LEU A 236 -1.88 -0.69 -13.37
CA LEU A 236 -2.19 -0.34 -11.98
C LEU A 236 -2.35 1.17 -11.78
N ILE A 237 -1.52 1.98 -12.45
CA ILE A 237 -1.60 3.45 -12.43
C ILE A 237 -2.92 3.90 -13.06
N GLY A 238 -3.28 3.33 -14.21
CA GLY A 238 -4.56 3.59 -14.88
C GLY A 238 -5.76 3.26 -13.98
N GLY A 239 -5.72 2.10 -13.32
CA GLY A 239 -6.75 1.69 -12.36
C GLY A 239 -6.92 2.67 -11.20
N GLY A 240 -5.83 3.06 -10.55
CA GLY A 240 -5.89 4.03 -9.46
C GLY A 240 -6.29 5.45 -9.89
N THR A 241 -6.07 5.83 -11.15
CA THR A 241 -6.55 7.10 -11.69
C THR A 241 -8.06 7.04 -11.97
N ALA A 242 -8.55 5.92 -12.53
CA ALA A 242 -9.96 5.68 -12.76
C ALA A 242 -10.76 5.66 -11.45
N GLU A 243 -10.26 5.00 -10.40
CA GLU A 243 -10.85 5.01 -9.04
C GLU A 243 -11.07 6.44 -8.54
N ARG A 244 -10.08 7.33 -8.70
CA ARG A 244 -10.22 8.74 -8.28
C ARG A 244 -11.17 9.52 -9.14
N ALA A 245 -11.16 9.29 -10.44
CA ALA A 245 -12.12 9.90 -11.35
C ALA A 245 -13.55 9.53 -10.95
N LEU A 246 -13.82 8.27 -10.66
CA LEU A 246 -15.11 7.80 -10.15
C LEU A 246 -15.44 8.40 -8.77
N ALA A 247 -14.46 8.47 -7.85
CA ALA A 247 -14.67 9.07 -6.56
C ALA A 247 -15.03 10.56 -6.65
N SER A 248 -14.46 11.29 -7.60
CA SER A 248 -14.77 12.71 -7.80
C SER A 248 -16.23 12.97 -8.19
N LEU A 249 -16.90 12.01 -8.86
CA LEU A 249 -18.30 12.10 -9.25
C LEU A 249 -19.26 12.11 -8.06
N LEU A 250 -18.81 11.64 -6.89
CA LEU A 250 -19.66 11.53 -5.69
C LEU A 250 -19.65 12.79 -4.81
N GLY A 251 -18.92 13.81 -5.22
CA GLY A 251 -18.87 15.11 -4.56
C GLY A 251 -17.61 15.34 -3.72
N PRO A 252 -17.47 16.58 -3.19
CA PRO A 252 -16.30 17.02 -2.47
C PRO A 252 -15.99 16.17 -1.23
N GLY A 253 -14.70 15.86 -1.01
CA GLY A 253 -14.21 15.06 0.11
C GLY A 253 -14.16 13.57 -0.20
N THR A 254 -14.83 13.07 -1.24
CA THR A 254 -14.88 11.62 -1.53
C THR A 254 -13.53 11.07 -1.97
N VAL A 255 -12.79 11.77 -2.83
CA VAL A 255 -11.44 11.35 -3.27
C VAL A 255 -10.52 11.18 -2.07
N THR A 256 -10.53 12.15 -1.17
CA THR A 256 -9.72 12.13 0.06
C THR A 256 -10.16 11.03 1.02
N ALA A 257 -11.48 10.87 1.22
CA ALA A 257 -12.02 9.85 2.13
C ALA A 257 -11.66 8.42 1.67
N VAL A 258 -11.83 8.12 0.39
CA VAL A 258 -11.43 6.83 -0.21
C VAL A 258 -9.92 6.64 -0.09
N THR A 259 -9.13 7.69 -0.35
CA THR A 259 -7.67 7.63 -0.23
C THR A 259 -7.23 7.28 1.19
N TYR A 260 -7.78 7.91 2.23
CA TYR A 260 -7.43 7.62 3.62
C TYR A 260 -7.89 6.23 4.06
N ALA A 261 -9.11 5.83 3.70
CA ALA A 261 -9.60 4.49 4.01
C ALA A 261 -8.72 3.40 3.38
N ASN A 262 -8.38 3.56 2.09
CA ASN A 262 -7.51 2.64 1.37
C ASN A 262 -6.07 2.62 1.93
N ARG A 263 -5.53 3.76 2.37
CA ARG A 263 -4.22 3.85 3.04
C ARG A 263 -4.16 3.05 4.33
N ILE A 264 -5.18 3.19 5.19
CA ILE A 264 -5.28 2.41 6.43
C ILE A 264 -5.39 0.92 6.11
N PHE A 265 -6.27 0.56 5.18
CA PHE A 265 -6.45 -0.82 4.74
C PHE A 265 -5.14 -1.43 4.25
N GLN A 266 -4.44 -0.77 3.32
CA GLN A 266 -3.16 -1.25 2.79
C GLN A 266 -2.03 -1.27 3.81
N MET A 267 -1.99 -0.30 4.73
CA MET A 267 -0.98 -0.26 5.78
C MET A 267 -1.09 -1.49 6.69
N LEU A 268 -2.28 -1.76 7.21
CA LEU A 268 -2.52 -2.90 8.09
C LEU A 268 -2.33 -4.23 7.35
N GLU A 269 -2.77 -4.32 6.09
CA GLU A 269 -2.52 -5.45 5.22
C GLU A 269 -1.01 -5.76 5.09
N ARG A 270 -0.19 -4.75 4.83
CA ARG A 270 1.26 -4.91 4.71
C ARG A 270 1.91 -5.35 6.02
N PHE A 271 1.53 -4.75 7.14
CA PHE A 271 2.11 -5.07 8.45
C PHE A 271 1.87 -6.53 8.83
N ILE A 272 0.69 -7.06 8.58
CA ILE A 272 0.29 -8.38 9.05
C ILE A 272 0.70 -9.47 8.06
N PHE A 273 0.46 -9.26 6.77
CA PHE A 273 0.62 -10.34 5.81
C PHE A 273 1.99 -10.41 5.12
N ARG A 274 2.74 -9.31 5.04
CA ARG A 274 3.99 -9.28 4.25
C ARG A 274 5.03 -10.27 4.75
N GLY A 275 5.30 -10.29 6.05
CA GLY A 275 6.28 -11.22 6.63
C GLY A 275 5.87 -12.68 6.45
N PHE A 276 4.57 -12.95 6.62
CA PHE A 276 4.02 -14.30 6.43
C PHE A 276 4.14 -14.77 4.98
N VAL A 277 3.80 -13.93 4.00
CA VAL A 277 3.90 -14.26 2.56
C VAL A 277 5.33 -14.60 2.17
N VAL A 278 6.32 -13.83 2.61
CA VAL A 278 7.73 -14.10 2.30
C VAL A 278 8.17 -15.46 2.85
N ALA A 279 7.84 -15.75 4.12
CA ALA A 279 8.13 -17.05 4.73
C ALA A 279 7.43 -18.21 4.01
N THR A 280 6.19 -18.00 3.57
CA THR A 280 5.39 -18.98 2.85
C THR A 280 5.98 -19.27 1.48
N ILE A 281 6.41 -18.26 0.72
CA ILE A 281 7.08 -18.46 -0.58
C ILE A 281 8.34 -19.31 -0.41
N GLN A 282 9.18 -19.01 0.60
CA GLN A 282 10.40 -19.78 0.89
C GLN A 282 10.09 -21.24 1.22
N ASN A 283 9.07 -21.48 2.06
CA ASN A 283 8.64 -22.84 2.43
C ASN A 283 8.15 -23.63 1.21
N TYR A 284 7.36 -22.99 0.34
CA TYR A 284 6.80 -23.67 -0.84
C TYR A 284 7.87 -23.92 -1.92
N THR A 285 8.82 -23.03 -2.08
CA THR A 285 10.00 -23.28 -2.94
C THR A 285 10.85 -24.43 -2.42
N ALA A 286 10.85 -24.68 -1.10
CA ALA A 286 11.51 -25.82 -0.47
C ALA A 286 10.67 -27.12 -0.46
N GLY A 287 9.53 -27.18 -1.18
CA GLY A 287 8.69 -28.38 -1.30
C GLY A 287 7.70 -28.63 -0.15
N LEU A 288 7.49 -27.65 0.75
CA LEU A 288 6.55 -27.77 1.87
C LEU A 288 5.13 -27.31 1.52
N GLU A 289 4.72 -27.47 0.27
CA GLU A 289 3.42 -27.01 -0.25
C GLU A 289 2.22 -27.71 0.42
N SER A 290 2.39 -28.92 0.94
CA SER A 290 1.35 -29.65 1.68
C SER A 290 0.78 -28.91 2.88
N ARG A 291 1.48 -27.85 3.36
CA ARG A 291 1.06 -27.02 4.50
C ARG A 291 0.08 -25.90 4.13
N TRP A 292 -0.25 -25.71 2.85
CA TRP A 292 -1.01 -24.56 2.37
C TRP A 292 -2.35 -24.33 3.10
N ARG A 293 -3.09 -25.41 3.43
CA ARG A 293 -4.37 -25.31 4.15
C ARG A 293 -4.21 -24.73 5.54
N ARG A 294 -3.21 -25.20 6.25
CA ARG A 294 -2.88 -24.74 7.59
C ARG A 294 -2.46 -23.26 7.56
N ASP A 295 -1.59 -22.92 6.63
CA ASP A 295 -1.08 -21.56 6.48
C ASP A 295 -2.22 -20.59 6.13
N MET A 296 -3.18 -21.04 5.32
CA MET A 296 -4.38 -20.29 4.99
C MET A 296 -5.30 -20.08 6.20
N ARG A 297 -5.56 -21.13 7.00
CA ARG A 297 -6.34 -21.01 8.23
C ARG A 297 -5.70 -20.04 9.23
N LEU A 298 -4.39 -20.11 9.39
CA LEU A 298 -3.65 -19.17 10.23
C LEU A 298 -3.81 -17.73 9.75
N LEU A 299 -3.71 -17.47 8.44
CA LEU A 299 -3.90 -16.13 7.89
C LEU A 299 -5.31 -15.61 8.11
N VAL A 300 -6.33 -16.46 7.91
CA VAL A 300 -7.72 -16.08 8.19
C VAL A 300 -7.90 -15.75 9.67
N LEU A 301 -7.39 -16.57 10.60
CA LEU A 301 -7.48 -16.30 12.03
C LEU A 301 -6.80 -14.98 12.42
N ILE A 302 -5.66 -14.66 11.81
CA ILE A 302 -4.97 -13.37 12.02
C ILE A 302 -5.79 -12.20 11.42
N ALA A 303 -6.50 -12.44 10.32
CA ALA A 303 -7.30 -11.44 9.65
C ALA A 303 -8.62 -11.11 10.38
N VAL A 304 -9.18 -12.07 11.17
CA VAL A 304 -10.46 -11.88 11.86
C VAL A 304 -10.48 -10.65 12.78
N PRO A 305 -9.52 -10.42 13.70
CA PRO A 305 -9.52 -9.22 14.52
C PRO A 305 -9.50 -7.92 13.70
N MET A 306 -8.75 -7.88 12.60
CA MET A 306 -8.73 -6.71 11.71
C MET A 306 -10.07 -6.49 11.03
N PHE A 307 -10.67 -7.56 10.51
CA PHE A 307 -12.02 -7.50 9.94
C PHE A 307 -13.00 -6.90 10.95
N VAL A 308 -12.99 -7.39 12.20
CA VAL A 308 -13.86 -6.92 13.27
C VAL A 308 -13.62 -5.44 13.60
N VAL A 309 -12.36 -5.01 13.71
CA VAL A 309 -12.00 -3.62 13.97
C VAL A 309 -12.53 -2.71 12.85
N PHE A 310 -12.35 -3.09 11.59
CA PHE A 310 -12.83 -2.28 10.47
C PHE A 310 -14.37 -2.30 10.32
N ALA A 311 -15.01 -3.40 10.68
CA ALA A 311 -16.47 -3.52 10.61
C ALA A 311 -17.18 -2.73 11.72
N ILE A 312 -16.65 -2.79 12.96
CA ILE A 312 -17.33 -2.26 14.15
C ILE A 312 -16.72 -0.93 14.61
N LEU A 313 -15.39 -0.78 14.56
CA LEU A 313 -14.63 0.30 15.19
C LEU A 313 -14.03 1.33 14.22
N PRO A 314 -14.46 1.46 12.94
CA PRO A 314 -13.77 2.34 12.02
C PRO A 314 -13.80 3.79 12.47
N ALA A 315 -14.93 4.27 13.05
CA ALA A 315 -15.06 5.64 13.53
C ALA A 315 -14.04 5.93 14.66
N SER A 316 -13.94 5.04 15.66
CA SER A 316 -12.96 5.20 16.75
C SER A 316 -11.53 5.19 16.23
N LEU A 317 -11.21 4.31 15.28
CA LEU A 317 -9.90 4.25 14.66
C LEU A 317 -9.57 5.54 13.93
N ILE A 318 -10.49 6.06 13.10
CA ILE A 318 -10.31 7.30 12.33
C ILE A 318 -10.19 8.50 13.26
N THR A 319 -11.02 8.58 14.31
CA THR A 319 -10.94 9.64 15.35
C THR A 319 -9.54 9.71 15.93
N ILE A 320 -8.98 8.58 16.36
CA ILE A 320 -7.66 8.54 16.99
C ILE A 320 -6.55 8.91 16.00
N VAL A 321 -6.66 8.42 14.76
CA VAL A 321 -5.60 8.59 13.78
C VAL A 321 -5.63 9.97 13.14
N PHE A 322 -6.79 10.47 12.73
CA PHE A 322 -6.91 11.66 11.87
C PHE A 322 -7.64 12.85 12.49
N GLN A 323 -8.58 12.64 13.45
CA GLN A 323 -9.46 13.73 13.92
C GLN A 323 -8.70 14.76 14.75
N ARG A 324 -7.99 15.63 14.04
CA ARG A 324 -7.27 16.79 14.60
C ARG A 324 -7.18 17.91 13.58
N GLY A 325 -6.98 19.15 14.05
CA GLY A 325 -6.90 20.30 13.17
C GLY A 325 -8.20 20.51 12.39
N ARG A 326 -8.11 20.44 11.07
CA ARG A 326 -9.26 20.63 10.16
C ARG A 326 -10.04 19.35 9.85
N PHE A 327 -9.57 18.20 10.34
CA PHE A 327 -10.29 16.96 10.17
C PHE A 327 -11.42 16.86 11.20
N THR A 328 -12.65 17.09 10.74
CA THR A 328 -13.86 17.18 11.59
C THR A 328 -14.46 15.82 11.90
N ALA A 329 -15.47 15.79 12.78
CA ALA A 329 -16.25 14.58 13.04
C ALA A 329 -17.00 14.08 11.76
N GLU A 330 -17.52 15.02 10.95
CA GLU A 330 -18.16 14.67 9.66
C GLU A 330 -17.16 14.01 8.71
N SER A 331 -15.91 14.52 8.66
CA SER A 331 -14.82 13.85 7.92
C SER A 331 -14.54 12.45 8.46
N THR A 332 -14.62 12.26 9.78
CA THR A 332 -14.47 10.95 10.44
C THR A 332 -15.53 9.98 9.95
N ASP A 333 -16.79 10.39 9.92
CA ASP A 333 -17.91 9.54 9.52
C ASP A 333 -17.79 9.11 8.05
N LEU A 334 -17.41 10.03 7.17
CA LEU A 334 -17.23 9.74 5.75
C LEU A 334 -16.10 8.72 5.50
N VAL A 335 -14.94 8.92 6.15
CA VAL A 335 -13.80 8.00 6.03
C VAL A 335 -14.09 6.66 6.71
N ALA A 336 -14.78 6.67 7.86
CA ALA A 336 -15.18 5.47 8.57
C ALA A 336 -16.16 4.62 7.75
N LEU A 337 -17.11 5.25 7.04
CA LEU A 337 -18.02 4.56 6.14
C LEU A 337 -17.26 3.88 4.99
N ALA A 338 -16.30 4.59 4.38
CA ALA A 338 -15.42 4.00 3.37
C ALA A 338 -14.65 2.81 3.93
N LEU A 339 -13.99 2.97 5.09
CA LEU A 339 -13.17 1.93 5.70
C LEU A 339 -13.99 0.69 6.10
N ARG A 340 -15.23 0.89 6.59
CA ARG A 340 -16.15 -0.20 6.91
C ARG A 340 -16.46 -1.07 5.69
N ALA A 341 -16.61 -0.45 4.51
CA ALA A 341 -16.87 -1.17 3.27
C ALA A 341 -15.69 -2.06 2.83
N TYR A 342 -14.45 -1.70 3.19
CA TYR A 342 -13.27 -2.55 2.95
C TYR A 342 -13.16 -3.72 3.93
N ALA A 343 -13.89 -3.72 5.06
CA ALA A 343 -13.72 -4.74 6.10
C ALA A 343 -13.81 -6.18 5.57
N PRO A 344 -14.85 -6.61 4.84
CA PRO A 344 -14.95 -8.00 4.39
C PRO A 344 -13.84 -8.39 3.39
N ALA A 345 -13.27 -7.42 2.68
CA ALA A 345 -12.18 -7.69 1.76
C ALA A 345 -10.89 -8.17 2.48
N ILE A 346 -10.70 -7.83 3.76
CA ILE A 346 -9.54 -8.29 4.56
C ILE A 346 -9.47 -9.82 4.60
N LEU A 347 -10.60 -10.49 4.81
CA LEU A 347 -10.65 -11.96 4.87
C LEU A 347 -10.30 -12.58 3.51
N LEU A 348 -10.77 -11.98 2.42
CA LEU A 348 -10.43 -12.44 1.07
C LEU A 348 -8.98 -12.17 0.70
N VAL A 349 -8.42 -11.04 1.13
CA VAL A 349 -7.00 -10.74 0.96
C VAL A 349 -6.16 -11.77 1.70
N ALA A 350 -6.53 -12.16 2.92
CA ALA A 350 -5.86 -13.22 3.68
C ALA A 350 -5.91 -14.56 2.92
N LEU A 351 -7.08 -14.95 2.40
CA LEU A 351 -7.26 -16.16 1.60
C LEU A 351 -6.42 -16.14 0.31
N ASN A 352 -6.33 -15.01 -0.35
CA ASN A 352 -5.60 -14.85 -1.60
C ASN A 352 -4.06 -15.00 -1.44
N ARG A 353 -3.52 -14.68 -0.25
CA ARG A 353 -2.06 -14.71 -0.03
C ARG A 353 -1.42 -16.06 -0.29
N ILE A 354 -2.10 -17.15 0.00
CA ILE A 354 -1.57 -18.49 -0.19
C ILE A 354 -1.51 -18.89 -1.67
N PRO A 355 -2.60 -18.83 -2.46
CA PRO A 355 -2.51 -19.10 -3.90
C PRO A 355 -1.53 -18.19 -4.62
N TYR A 356 -1.43 -16.92 -4.19
CA TYR A 356 -0.45 -15.97 -4.72
C TYR A 356 0.99 -16.43 -4.45
N ALA A 357 1.29 -16.84 -3.21
CA ALA A 357 2.61 -17.36 -2.83
C ALA A 357 2.97 -18.65 -3.59
N LEU A 358 1.99 -19.55 -3.76
CA LEU A 358 2.16 -20.80 -4.54
C LEU A 358 2.44 -20.49 -6.02
N ALA A 359 1.72 -19.54 -6.61
CA ALA A 359 1.96 -19.13 -7.99
C ALA A 359 3.36 -18.56 -8.18
N PHE A 360 3.84 -17.79 -7.21
CA PHE A 360 5.20 -17.22 -7.20
C PHE A 360 6.25 -18.32 -7.07
N ALA A 361 6.10 -19.23 -6.11
CA ALA A 361 7.03 -20.33 -5.85
C ALA A 361 7.15 -21.28 -7.07
N ARG A 362 6.08 -21.42 -7.85
CA ARG A 362 6.02 -22.24 -9.07
C ARG A 362 6.31 -21.48 -10.36
N SER A 363 6.77 -20.24 -10.28
CA SER A 363 7.09 -19.38 -11.44
C SER A 363 5.91 -19.23 -12.43
N LYS A 364 4.65 -19.24 -11.92
CA LYS A 364 3.44 -19.05 -12.71
C LYS A 364 3.15 -17.56 -12.97
N GLY A 365 4.10 -16.85 -13.55
CA GLY A 365 3.99 -15.41 -13.81
C GLY A 365 2.80 -15.00 -14.69
N ARG A 366 2.42 -15.85 -15.66
CA ARG A 366 1.25 -15.63 -16.51
C ARG A 366 -0.04 -15.59 -15.70
N GLU A 367 -0.22 -16.52 -14.74
CA GLU A 367 -1.43 -16.59 -13.91
C GLU A 367 -1.52 -15.39 -12.98
N LEU A 368 -0.38 -14.89 -12.47
CA LEU A 368 -0.33 -13.68 -11.67
C LEU A 368 -0.68 -12.43 -12.50
N MET A 369 -0.23 -12.38 -13.76
CA MET A 369 -0.59 -11.28 -14.66
C MET A 369 -2.10 -11.26 -14.96
N ILE A 370 -2.69 -12.43 -15.27
CA ILE A 370 -4.13 -12.56 -15.53
C ILE A 370 -4.92 -12.22 -14.27
N PHE A 371 -4.47 -12.67 -13.08
CA PHE A 371 -5.06 -12.27 -11.80
C PHE A 371 -5.11 -10.74 -11.66
N SER A 372 -3.98 -10.05 -11.90
CA SER A 372 -3.92 -8.59 -11.81
C SER A 372 -4.85 -7.90 -12.80
N LEU A 373 -4.99 -8.44 -14.00
CA LEU A 373 -5.91 -7.92 -15.02
C LEU A 373 -7.37 -8.11 -14.59
N ILE A 374 -7.76 -9.34 -14.18
CA ILE A 374 -9.10 -9.64 -13.66
C ILE A 374 -9.43 -8.70 -12.50
N PHE A 375 -8.50 -8.58 -11.53
CA PHE A 375 -8.69 -7.73 -10.38
C PHE A 375 -8.93 -6.27 -10.77
N SER A 376 -8.07 -5.69 -11.62
CA SER A 376 -8.16 -4.27 -12.01
C SER A 376 -9.40 -3.96 -12.84
N VAL A 377 -9.74 -4.81 -13.82
CA VAL A 377 -10.93 -4.62 -14.65
C VAL A 377 -12.21 -4.77 -13.83
N THR A 378 -12.26 -5.79 -12.96
CA THR A 378 -13.40 -6.01 -12.08
C THR A 378 -13.55 -4.88 -11.07
N LEU A 379 -12.46 -4.39 -10.49
CA LEU A 379 -12.47 -3.29 -9.53
C LEU A 379 -13.13 -2.05 -10.16
N ILE A 380 -12.61 -1.56 -11.27
CA ILE A 380 -13.12 -0.35 -11.94
C ILE A 380 -14.53 -0.55 -12.43
N GLY A 381 -14.83 -1.70 -13.05
CA GLY A 381 -16.15 -2.02 -13.56
C GLY A 381 -17.21 -2.10 -12.44
N SER A 382 -16.84 -2.72 -11.30
CA SER A 382 -17.74 -2.80 -10.14
C SER A 382 -17.92 -1.44 -9.46
N GLU A 383 -16.86 -0.62 -9.35
CA GLU A 383 -16.99 0.76 -8.84
C GLU A 383 -17.97 1.56 -9.66
N GLY A 384 -17.81 1.58 -10.98
CA GLY A 384 -18.74 2.29 -11.89
C GLY A 384 -20.16 1.77 -11.78
N LEU A 385 -20.35 0.45 -11.72
CA LEU A 385 -21.67 -0.16 -11.59
C LEU A 385 -22.34 0.19 -10.25
N LEU A 386 -21.62 0.04 -9.13
CA LEU A 386 -22.16 0.32 -7.80
C LEU A 386 -22.51 1.80 -7.63
N ILE A 387 -21.70 2.70 -8.20
CA ILE A 387 -21.99 4.14 -8.22
C ILE A 387 -23.25 4.41 -9.07
N ALA A 388 -23.38 3.79 -10.24
CA ALA A 388 -24.55 3.92 -11.08
C ALA A 388 -25.84 3.39 -10.41
N LEU A 389 -25.71 2.40 -9.51
CA LEU A 389 -26.80 1.90 -8.66
C LEU A 389 -27.09 2.80 -7.44
N GLY A 390 -26.48 3.97 -7.33
CA GLY A 390 -26.72 4.95 -6.27
C GLY A 390 -25.89 4.76 -5.01
N MET A 391 -24.90 3.85 -5.01
CA MET A 391 -23.99 3.72 -3.88
C MET A 391 -23.00 4.88 -3.85
N ARG A 392 -22.66 5.33 -2.64
CA ARG A 392 -21.71 6.42 -2.42
C ARG A 392 -20.30 5.85 -2.10
N VAL A 393 -19.62 6.44 -1.14
CA VAL A 393 -18.24 6.08 -0.75
C VAL A 393 -18.03 4.60 -0.42
N SER A 394 -19.07 3.88 -0.01
CA SER A 394 -19.04 2.42 0.23
C SER A 394 -18.83 1.59 -1.03
N ALA A 395 -19.13 2.14 -2.23
CA ALA A 395 -18.93 1.45 -3.51
C ALA A 395 -17.50 0.94 -3.68
N PHE A 396 -16.50 1.72 -3.26
CA PHE A 396 -15.06 1.40 -3.43
C PHE A 396 -14.64 0.16 -2.64
N GLY A 397 -15.00 0.08 -1.36
CA GLY A 397 -14.69 -1.09 -0.54
C GLY A 397 -15.42 -2.36 -1.01
N LEU A 398 -16.68 -2.23 -1.43
CA LEU A 398 -17.46 -3.36 -1.97
C LEU A 398 -16.96 -3.79 -3.36
N ALA A 399 -16.57 -2.87 -4.22
CA ALA A 399 -15.95 -3.19 -5.50
C ALA A 399 -14.62 -3.93 -5.30
N TYR A 400 -13.82 -3.48 -4.32
CA TYR A 400 -12.61 -4.19 -3.92
C TYR A 400 -12.90 -5.63 -3.46
N LEU A 401 -13.96 -5.84 -2.69
CA LEU A 401 -14.44 -7.16 -2.27
C LEU A 401 -14.78 -8.04 -3.48
N ILE A 402 -15.54 -7.51 -4.45
CA ILE A 402 -15.92 -8.23 -5.68
C ILE A 402 -14.67 -8.59 -6.49
N ALA A 403 -13.77 -7.64 -6.70
CA ALA A 403 -12.52 -7.86 -7.43
C ALA A 403 -11.61 -8.89 -6.74
N ALA A 404 -11.48 -8.80 -5.41
CA ALA A 404 -10.73 -9.76 -4.61
C ALA A 404 -11.35 -11.17 -4.69
N THR A 405 -12.67 -11.28 -4.69
CA THR A 405 -13.38 -12.57 -4.81
C THR A 405 -13.08 -13.24 -6.15
N LEU A 406 -13.26 -12.52 -7.26
CA LEU A 406 -13.03 -13.08 -8.59
C LEU A 406 -11.56 -13.40 -8.85
N GLY A 407 -10.66 -12.51 -8.43
CA GLY A 407 -9.22 -12.76 -8.54
C GLY A 407 -8.77 -13.96 -7.71
N THR A 408 -9.28 -14.09 -6.48
CA THR A 408 -8.96 -15.23 -5.60
C THR A 408 -9.51 -16.53 -6.20
N ALA A 409 -10.74 -16.53 -6.70
CA ALA A 409 -11.33 -17.70 -7.37
C ALA A 409 -10.50 -18.14 -8.59
N TRP A 410 -10.00 -17.19 -9.39
CA TRP A 410 -9.09 -17.49 -10.49
C TRP A 410 -7.81 -18.20 -10.03
N LEU A 411 -7.13 -17.63 -9.02
CA LEU A 411 -5.90 -18.24 -8.51
C LEU A 411 -6.14 -19.63 -7.91
N PHE A 412 -7.25 -19.84 -7.20
CA PHE A 412 -7.63 -21.16 -6.72
C PHE A 412 -7.83 -22.15 -7.87
N ALA A 413 -8.57 -21.76 -8.90
CA ALA A 413 -8.85 -22.61 -10.05
C ALA A 413 -7.59 -22.98 -10.84
N ARG A 414 -6.61 -22.07 -10.94
CA ARG A 414 -5.42 -22.24 -11.80
C ARG A 414 -4.16 -22.65 -11.06
N VAL A 415 -4.12 -22.51 -9.74
CA VAL A 415 -2.91 -22.81 -8.97
C VAL A 415 -3.17 -23.90 -7.95
N VAL A 416 -4.24 -23.83 -7.19
CA VAL A 416 -4.50 -24.77 -6.08
C VAL A 416 -5.10 -26.08 -6.60
N ASN A 417 -6.03 -26.03 -7.55
CA ASN A 417 -6.68 -27.23 -8.09
C ASN A 417 -5.72 -28.16 -8.86
N GLU A 418 -4.62 -27.61 -9.40
CA GLU A 418 -3.59 -28.43 -10.08
C GLU A 418 -2.70 -29.23 -9.11
N LEU A 419 -2.84 -28.99 -7.80
CA LEU A 419 -1.99 -29.61 -6.78
C LEU A 419 -2.55 -30.95 -6.27
N ASP A 420 -3.67 -31.44 -6.79
CA ASP A 420 -4.40 -32.64 -6.28
C ASP A 420 -4.60 -32.59 -4.74
N MET A 421 -4.69 -31.38 -4.19
CA MET A 421 -4.78 -31.19 -2.75
C MET A 421 -6.22 -31.30 -2.27
N PRO A 422 -6.48 -31.93 -1.13
CA PRO A 422 -7.83 -32.08 -0.61
C PRO A 422 -8.48 -30.73 -0.39
N ARG A 423 -9.73 -30.58 -0.84
CA ARG A 423 -10.55 -29.37 -0.65
C ARG A 423 -10.86 -29.14 0.83
N TRP A 424 -11.19 -27.91 1.19
CA TRP A 424 -11.70 -27.62 2.53
C TRP A 424 -13.00 -28.37 2.78
N SER A 425 -13.13 -28.96 3.96
CA SER A 425 -14.39 -29.55 4.36
C SER A 425 -15.41 -28.46 4.75
N VAL A 426 -16.68 -28.76 4.61
CA VAL A 426 -17.76 -27.84 5.03
C VAL A 426 -17.63 -27.53 6.52
N ASP A 427 -17.22 -28.51 7.31
CA ASP A 427 -17.01 -28.36 8.76
C ASP A 427 -15.85 -27.37 9.07
N GLU A 428 -14.74 -27.41 8.33
CA GLU A 428 -13.64 -26.44 8.50
C GLU A 428 -14.10 -25.00 8.19
N VAL A 429 -14.87 -24.81 7.11
CA VAL A 429 -15.42 -23.51 6.74
C VAL A 429 -16.42 -23.03 7.79
N ALA A 430 -17.29 -23.92 8.27
CA ALA A 430 -18.27 -23.59 9.30
C ALA A 430 -17.62 -23.16 10.63
N ARG A 431 -16.55 -23.84 11.05
CA ARG A 431 -15.77 -23.46 12.24
C ARG A 431 -15.12 -22.09 12.09
N LEU A 432 -14.50 -21.81 10.94
CA LEU A 432 -13.93 -20.47 10.70
C LEU A 432 -14.99 -19.40 10.66
N ALA A 433 -16.14 -19.65 10.03
CA ALA A 433 -17.28 -18.73 10.06
C ALA A 433 -17.81 -18.48 11.47
N ALA A 434 -17.90 -19.52 12.30
CA ALA A 434 -18.29 -19.40 13.70
C ALA A 434 -17.31 -18.53 14.50
N VAL A 435 -15.98 -18.66 14.30
CA VAL A 435 -14.98 -17.77 14.91
C VAL A 435 -15.23 -16.32 14.51
N VAL A 436 -15.49 -16.06 13.23
CA VAL A 436 -15.79 -14.70 12.74
C VAL A 436 -17.04 -14.14 13.40
N LEU A 437 -18.13 -14.92 13.48
CA LEU A 437 -19.40 -14.49 14.09
C LEU A 437 -19.27 -14.23 15.59
N VAL A 438 -18.57 -15.10 16.33
CA VAL A 438 -18.33 -14.92 17.76
C VAL A 438 -17.49 -13.68 18.03
N ALA A 439 -16.41 -13.48 17.27
CA ALA A 439 -15.57 -12.30 17.41
C ALA A 439 -16.35 -11.01 17.08
N LEU A 440 -17.15 -11.03 16.00
CA LEU A 440 -17.96 -9.88 15.59
C LEU A 440 -19.03 -9.55 16.65
N GLY A 441 -19.86 -10.52 17.01
CA GLY A 441 -20.97 -10.34 17.97
C GLY A 441 -20.48 -9.96 19.36
N GLY A 442 -19.45 -10.64 19.88
CA GLY A 442 -18.90 -10.35 21.19
C GLY A 442 -18.23 -8.97 21.25
N THR A 443 -17.49 -8.58 20.21
CA THR A 443 -16.91 -7.22 20.13
C THR A 443 -18.01 -6.16 20.03
N ALA A 444 -19.09 -6.41 19.29
CA ALA A 444 -20.22 -5.50 19.22
C ALA A 444 -20.88 -5.28 20.58
N LEU A 445 -21.02 -6.34 21.39
CA LEU A 445 -21.53 -6.23 22.77
C LEU A 445 -20.59 -5.41 23.67
N VAL A 446 -19.28 -5.66 23.60
CA VAL A 446 -18.29 -4.88 24.37
C VAL A 446 -18.35 -3.41 23.98
N THR A 447 -18.38 -3.09 22.69
CA THR A 447 -18.42 -1.71 22.23
C THR A 447 -19.73 -1.01 22.58
N TYR A 448 -20.85 -1.72 22.56
CA TYR A 448 -22.13 -1.22 23.03
C TYR A 448 -22.09 -0.89 24.53
N ALA A 449 -21.51 -1.76 25.36
CA ALA A 449 -21.36 -1.52 26.78
C ALA A 449 -20.44 -0.31 27.06
N VAL A 450 -19.31 -0.22 26.36
CA VAL A 450 -18.38 0.92 26.46
C VAL A 450 -19.05 2.21 25.99
N GLY A 451 -19.92 2.16 24.97
CA GLY A 451 -20.66 3.31 24.45
C GLY A 451 -21.58 3.99 25.46
N ARG A 452 -21.91 3.30 26.57
CA ARG A 452 -22.70 3.86 27.67
C ARG A 452 -21.90 4.66 28.71
N LEU A 453 -20.57 4.63 28.60
CA LEU A 453 -19.71 5.42 29.49
C LEU A 453 -19.84 6.91 29.14
N ASN A 454 -20.10 7.72 30.13
CA ASN A 454 -20.24 9.16 29.95
C ASN A 454 -18.86 9.85 30.06
N VAL A 455 -18.08 9.74 28.98
CA VAL A 455 -16.71 10.32 28.85
C VAL A 455 -16.62 11.17 27.61
N GLY A 456 -15.63 12.05 27.55
CA GLY A 456 -15.42 12.89 26.38
C GLY A 456 -15.14 12.08 25.09
N PRO A 457 -15.44 12.64 23.90
CA PRO A 457 -15.45 11.90 22.63
C PRO A 457 -14.09 11.26 22.27
N THR A 458 -12.99 11.94 22.56
CA THR A 458 -11.63 11.38 22.32
C THR A 458 -11.32 10.22 23.28
N ALA A 459 -11.66 10.37 24.57
CA ALA A 459 -11.49 9.29 25.56
C ALA A 459 -12.38 8.11 25.20
N GLN A 460 -13.62 8.36 24.79
CA GLN A 460 -14.55 7.35 24.30
C GLN A 460 -13.95 6.56 23.12
N ALA A 461 -13.37 7.25 22.13
CA ALA A 461 -12.75 6.60 20.97
C ALA A 461 -11.59 5.67 21.38
N TRP A 462 -10.72 6.14 22.31
CA TRP A 462 -9.62 5.32 22.84
C TRP A 462 -10.11 4.09 23.61
N ILE A 463 -11.06 4.27 24.55
CA ILE A 463 -11.61 3.15 25.33
C ILE A 463 -12.27 2.15 24.40
N THR A 464 -13.08 2.63 23.45
CA THR A 464 -13.78 1.79 22.48
C THR A 464 -12.80 1.01 21.61
N LEU A 465 -11.73 1.65 21.10
CA LEU A 465 -10.73 0.97 20.27
C LEU A 465 -9.91 -0.05 21.07
N LEU A 466 -9.47 0.30 22.27
CA LEU A 466 -8.68 -0.60 23.12
C LEU A 466 -9.53 -1.78 23.63
N ALA A 467 -10.72 -1.53 24.16
CA ALA A 467 -11.60 -2.59 24.64
C ALA A 467 -12.13 -3.46 23.50
N GLY A 468 -12.60 -2.85 22.40
CA GLY A 468 -13.11 -3.56 21.25
C GLY A 468 -11.98 -4.29 20.48
N GLY A 469 -10.82 -3.66 20.30
CA GLY A 469 -9.67 -4.28 19.64
C GLY A 469 -9.13 -5.48 20.44
N SER A 470 -8.93 -5.33 21.76
CA SER A 470 -8.48 -6.44 22.62
C SER A 470 -9.52 -7.55 22.72
N SER A 471 -10.82 -7.22 22.82
CA SER A 471 -11.89 -8.23 22.83
C SER A 471 -11.96 -8.98 21.51
N SER A 472 -11.75 -8.33 20.36
CA SER A 472 -11.75 -9.00 19.06
C SER A 472 -10.65 -10.07 18.96
N VAL A 473 -9.46 -9.76 19.46
CA VAL A 473 -8.34 -10.72 19.53
C VAL A 473 -8.64 -11.85 20.51
N ALA A 474 -9.06 -11.51 21.73
CA ALA A 474 -9.36 -12.50 22.77
C ALA A 474 -10.48 -13.45 22.34
N LEU A 475 -11.58 -12.93 21.79
CA LEU A 475 -12.71 -13.73 21.31
C LEU A 475 -12.33 -14.61 20.11
N THR A 476 -11.48 -14.12 19.19
CA THR A 476 -10.97 -14.91 18.09
C THR A 476 -10.18 -16.12 18.61
N ILE A 477 -9.27 -15.90 19.56
CA ILE A 477 -8.45 -16.96 20.16
C ILE A 477 -9.34 -17.94 20.96
N ALA A 478 -10.27 -17.44 21.78
CA ALA A 478 -11.17 -18.25 22.59
C ALA A 478 -12.10 -19.10 21.72
N ALA A 479 -12.70 -18.53 20.69
CA ALA A 479 -13.56 -19.27 19.75
C ALA A 479 -12.78 -20.32 18.96
N ALA A 480 -11.59 -19.98 18.49
CA ALA A 480 -10.73 -20.93 17.77
C ALA A 480 -10.27 -22.08 18.68
N TRP A 481 -10.03 -21.81 19.96
CA TRP A 481 -9.73 -22.82 20.97
C TRP A 481 -10.95 -23.71 21.27
N ALA A 482 -12.10 -23.12 21.52
CA ALA A 482 -13.33 -23.85 21.81
C ALA A 482 -13.80 -24.75 20.64
N LEU A 483 -13.53 -24.31 19.40
CA LEU A 483 -13.81 -25.07 18.19
C LEU A 483 -12.69 -26.06 17.80
N HIS A 484 -11.72 -26.25 18.68
CA HIS A 484 -10.61 -27.18 18.53
C HIS A 484 -9.84 -27.01 17.20
N LEU A 485 -9.59 -25.75 16.78
CA LEU A 485 -8.78 -25.49 15.61
C LEU A 485 -7.31 -25.83 15.90
N PRO A 486 -6.67 -26.70 15.09
CA PRO A 486 -5.34 -27.24 15.40
C PRO A 486 -4.22 -26.19 15.41
N GLU A 487 -4.45 -25.02 14.81
CA GLU A 487 -3.51 -23.93 14.73
C GLU A 487 -3.22 -23.30 16.12
N ILE A 488 -4.19 -23.25 17.00
CA ILE A 488 -4.05 -22.68 18.37
C ILE A 488 -3.08 -23.48 19.22
N ALA A 489 -3.12 -24.82 19.12
CA ALA A 489 -2.18 -25.69 19.84
C ALA A 489 -0.72 -25.47 19.43
N GLN A 490 -0.46 -24.85 18.28
CA GLN A 490 0.89 -24.54 17.82
C GLN A 490 1.36 -23.17 18.25
N VAL A 491 0.48 -22.17 18.23
CA VAL A 491 0.77 -20.84 18.78
C VAL A 491 1.14 -20.95 20.27
N SER A 492 0.41 -21.74 21.03
CA SER A 492 0.73 -21.98 22.45
C SER A 492 2.09 -22.68 22.65
N ARG A 493 2.46 -23.61 21.76
CA ARG A 493 3.80 -24.25 21.79
C ARG A 493 4.93 -23.29 21.42
N LEU A 494 4.69 -22.36 20.48
CA LEU A 494 5.68 -21.35 20.09
C LEU A 494 5.91 -20.32 21.19
N LEU A 495 4.84 -19.88 21.87
CA LEU A 495 4.94 -18.97 23.02
C LEU A 495 5.71 -19.59 24.18
N ARG A 496 5.44 -20.87 24.52
CA ARG A 496 6.19 -21.60 25.57
C ARG A 496 7.69 -21.84 25.22
N ARG A 497 8.05 -21.83 23.92
CA ARG A 497 9.45 -21.95 23.50
C ARG A 497 10.19 -20.61 23.42
N ALA A 498 9.47 -19.50 23.42
CA ALA A 498 10.05 -18.16 23.48
C ALA A 498 10.32 -17.69 24.94
N GLU A 499 9.76 -18.40 25.91
CA GLU A 499 9.99 -18.19 27.34
C GLU A 499 11.17 -19.03 27.90
N LEU A 500 11.77 -19.89 27.09
CA LEU A 500 12.97 -20.67 27.37
C LEU A 500 14.16 -20.20 26.51
#